data_17aa7673ac656a1e33c5c1705336ac48
#
_entry.id   17aa7673ac656a1e33c5c1705336ac48
#
_cell.length_a   1.000
_cell.length_b   1.000
_cell.length_c   1.000
_cell.angle_alpha   90.00
_cell.angle_beta   90.00
_cell.angle_gamma   90.00
#
_symmetry.space_group_name_H-M   'P 1'
#
loop_
_entity.id
_entity.type
_entity.pdbx_description
1 polymer ?
#
loop_
_entity_poly.entity_id
_entity_poly.type
_entity_poly.pdbx_seq_one_letter_code
_entity_poly.pdbx_strand_id
1 'polypeptide(L)'
;MLRPLGWQILLTPFYSMADQLSYVFITPAALRKGRAGGILGRLISRSGLELHTGRIFAPSAKTLGELAATLSGQAKTAAYLKGLSAGSQSLVLVLKGEDAAAKVSSIVGNDDSMNGRGETLRDTFGDLVESAEEGGKTVYFEPGVIAPASAAEAAAGLKLLASASDSEGGILDAASTFSGSTEKTLVLIKPDNFAFPNTRPGGVIDLFARTGLALVGFKPFHLSVAQGEEFYGPVLDFLVEKLPDGRAQWESIIAFMSGKRPSECTPEEKTLPGTQPCVALIYQGPNAVAKIREALGSTNPANAAHGTIRKEFGSTIMINGAHASDSVENVARETGIICLEENDFKTKIAATL
;
A
#
# COMPACT_ATOMS: atom_id res chain seq x y z
N MET A 1 -43.06 -50.39 8.67
CA MET A 1 -41.60 -50.20 8.72
C MET A 1 -41.22 -49.32 7.52
N LEU A 2 -41.05 -48.03 7.73
CA LEU A 2 -40.61 -47.06 6.73
C LEU A 2 -39.13 -46.82 6.96
N ARG A 3 -38.29 -47.06 5.94
CA ARG A 3 -36.84 -46.78 5.97
C ARG A 3 -36.62 -45.26 5.76
N PRO A 4 -35.72 -44.61 6.51
CA PRO A 4 -35.39 -43.21 6.26
C PRO A 4 -34.53 -43.06 5.00
N LEU A 5 -34.95 -42.17 4.11
CA LEU A 5 -34.16 -41.69 2.97
C LEU A 5 -32.94 -40.91 3.51
N GLY A 6 -31.77 -41.47 3.32
CA GLY A 6 -30.52 -40.80 3.59
C GLY A 6 -30.26 -39.69 2.57
N TRP A 7 -30.17 -38.46 3.03
CA TRP A 7 -29.65 -37.33 2.24
C TRP A 7 -28.15 -37.49 2.14
N GLN A 8 -27.66 -37.98 1.00
CA GLN A 8 -26.24 -37.84 0.64
C GLN A 8 -26.02 -36.37 0.23
N ILE A 9 -25.39 -35.59 1.12
CA ILE A 9 -24.83 -34.29 0.77
C ILE A 9 -23.65 -34.61 -0.16
N LEU A 10 -23.81 -34.41 -1.45
CA LEU A 10 -22.72 -34.36 -2.42
C LEU A 10 -21.87 -33.12 -2.06
N LEU A 11 -20.82 -33.33 -1.28
CA LEU A 11 -19.74 -32.37 -1.15
C LEU A 11 -19.03 -32.34 -2.51
N THR A 12 -19.47 -31.44 -3.40
CA THR A 12 -18.65 -31.03 -4.53
C THR A 12 -17.36 -30.50 -3.93
N PRO A 13 -16.17 -30.98 -4.38
CA PRO A 13 -14.93 -30.39 -3.94
C PRO A 13 -14.96 -28.92 -4.37
N PHE A 14 -14.91 -28.00 -3.41
CA PHE A 14 -14.56 -26.61 -3.68
C PHE A 14 -13.16 -26.66 -4.29
N TYR A 15 -13.06 -26.60 -5.60
CA TYR A 15 -11.82 -26.24 -6.25
C TYR A 15 -11.49 -24.84 -5.76
N SER A 16 -10.51 -24.71 -4.89
CA SER A 16 -9.88 -23.43 -4.62
C SER A 16 -9.39 -22.91 -5.95
N MET A 17 -10.07 -21.88 -6.47
CA MET A 17 -9.59 -21.18 -7.66
C MET A 17 -8.19 -20.66 -7.30
N ALA A 18 -7.23 -20.85 -8.19
CA ALA A 18 -5.86 -20.39 -7.97
C ALA A 18 -5.86 -18.86 -7.72
N ASP A 19 -5.09 -18.42 -6.75
CA ASP A 19 -4.90 -16.99 -6.50
C ASP A 19 -4.45 -16.28 -7.78
N GLN A 20 -5.11 -15.19 -8.10
CA GLN A 20 -4.78 -14.32 -9.21
C GLN A 20 -4.12 -13.04 -8.70
N LEU A 21 -3.32 -12.40 -9.55
CA LEU A 21 -2.84 -11.06 -9.33
C LEU A 21 -3.59 -10.06 -10.23
N SER A 22 -3.86 -8.89 -9.66
CA SER A 22 -4.24 -7.70 -10.44
C SER A 22 -3.52 -6.47 -9.90
N TYR A 23 -3.52 -5.38 -10.66
CA TYR A 23 -2.85 -4.15 -10.22
C TYR A 23 -3.75 -2.93 -10.37
N VAL A 24 -3.40 -1.90 -9.60
CA VAL A 24 -3.92 -0.55 -9.73
C VAL A 24 -2.75 0.41 -9.86
N PHE A 25 -2.74 1.17 -10.93
CA PHE A 25 -1.81 2.28 -11.15
C PHE A 25 -2.49 3.57 -10.71
N ILE A 26 -2.05 4.16 -9.62
CA ILE A 26 -2.51 5.46 -9.12
C ILE A 26 -1.76 6.54 -9.89
N THR A 27 -2.49 7.41 -10.56
CA THR A 27 -1.92 8.42 -11.46
C THR A 27 -1.09 9.47 -10.71
N PRO A 28 -0.16 10.15 -11.39
CA PRO A 28 0.61 11.23 -10.79
C PRO A 28 -0.28 12.36 -10.22
N ALA A 29 -1.38 12.68 -10.89
CA ALA A 29 -2.31 13.71 -10.42
C ALA A 29 -3.03 13.27 -9.14
N ALA A 30 -3.52 12.03 -9.07
CA ALA A 30 -4.16 11.48 -7.87
C ALA A 30 -3.17 11.39 -6.69
N LEU A 31 -1.90 11.00 -6.95
CA LEU A 31 -0.87 10.93 -5.93
C LEU A 31 -0.56 12.32 -5.36
N ARG A 32 -0.36 13.34 -6.22
CA ARG A 32 -0.12 14.74 -5.79
C ARG A 32 -1.31 15.35 -5.04
N LYS A 33 -2.54 14.95 -5.39
CA LYS A 33 -3.76 15.38 -4.68
C LYS A 33 -3.99 14.67 -3.35
N GLY A 34 -3.08 13.76 -2.92
CA GLY A 34 -3.19 13.00 -1.67
C GLY A 34 -4.31 11.95 -1.68
N ARG A 35 -4.74 11.47 -2.85
CA ARG A 35 -5.86 10.53 -3.01
C ARG A 35 -5.48 9.06 -2.79
N ALA A 36 -4.19 8.75 -2.63
CA ALA A 36 -3.69 7.38 -2.52
C ALA A 36 -4.31 6.59 -1.37
N GLY A 37 -4.52 7.22 -0.23
CA GLY A 37 -5.12 6.57 0.93
C GLY A 37 -6.58 6.20 0.70
N GLY A 38 -7.41 7.13 0.21
CA GLY A 38 -8.80 6.86 -0.10
C GLY A 38 -8.98 5.77 -1.16
N ILE A 39 -8.09 5.72 -2.15
CA ILE A 39 -8.05 4.67 -3.17
C ILE A 39 -7.71 3.32 -2.53
N LEU A 40 -6.61 3.23 -1.76
CA LEU A 40 -6.19 1.99 -1.10
C LEU A 40 -7.25 1.47 -0.13
N GLY A 41 -7.81 2.34 0.70
CA GLY A 41 -8.83 1.96 1.67
C GLY A 41 -10.07 1.35 1.01
N ARG A 42 -10.55 1.93 -0.09
CA ARG A 42 -11.68 1.38 -0.85
C ARG A 42 -11.33 0.07 -1.57
N LEU A 43 -10.12 -0.05 -2.11
CA LEU A 43 -9.66 -1.30 -2.72
C LEU A 43 -9.68 -2.45 -1.71
N ILE A 44 -9.03 -2.30 -0.57
CA ILE A 44 -8.95 -3.34 0.46
C ILE A 44 -10.36 -3.67 1.00
N SER A 45 -11.12 -2.65 1.41
CA SER A 45 -12.41 -2.87 2.08
C SER A 45 -13.49 -3.47 1.19
N ARG A 46 -13.47 -3.21 -0.12
CA ARG A 46 -14.47 -3.70 -1.06
C ARG A 46 -14.09 -4.99 -1.75
N SER A 47 -12.80 -5.22 -2.01
CA SER A 47 -12.36 -6.42 -2.72
C SER A 47 -12.17 -7.62 -1.80
N GLY A 48 -11.79 -7.40 -0.55
CA GLY A 48 -11.31 -8.46 0.35
C GLY A 48 -10.00 -9.10 -0.10
N LEU A 49 -9.32 -8.51 -1.09
CA LEU A 49 -8.04 -9.02 -1.61
C LEU A 49 -6.88 -8.62 -0.69
N GLU A 50 -5.83 -9.43 -0.71
CA GLU A 50 -4.57 -9.13 -0.05
C GLU A 50 -3.81 -8.03 -0.82
N LEU A 51 -3.27 -7.04 -0.10
CA LEU A 51 -2.27 -6.12 -0.65
C LEU A 51 -0.92 -6.85 -0.73
N HIS A 52 -0.66 -7.48 -1.87
CA HIS A 52 0.46 -8.39 -2.08
C HIS A 52 1.81 -7.69 -2.20
N THR A 53 1.87 -6.64 -3.00
CA THR A 53 3.04 -5.75 -3.14
C THR A 53 2.63 -4.38 -3.65
N GLY A 54 3.57 -3.44 -3.65
CA GLY A 54 3.37 -2.11 -4.20
C GLY A 54 4.69 -1.36 -4.27
N ARG A 55 4.78 -0.41 -5.22
CA ARG A 55 6.01 0.33 -5.46
C ARG A 55 5.72 1.68 -6.10
N ILE A 56 6.50 2.70 -5.75
CA ILE A 56 6.48 3.97 -6.47
C ILE A 56 7.26 3.80 -7.77
N PHE A 57 6.73 4.34 -8.86
CA PHE A 57 7.33 4.32 -10.20
C PHE A 57 7.45 5.73 -10.77
N ALA A 58 8.48 5.93 -11.59
CA ALA A 58 8.66 7.07 -12.49
C ALA A 58 8.82 6.52 -13.93
N PRO A 59 7.73 6.06 -14.57
CA PRO A 59 7.81 5.30 -15.81
C PRO A 59 8.38 6.12 -16.95
N SER A 60 9.20 5.49 -17.80
CA SER A 60 9.64 6.05 -19.08
C SER A 60 8.48 6.15 -20.07
N ALA A 61 8.64 6.97 -21.12
CA ALA A 61 7.67 7.05 -22.22
C ALA A 61 7.45 5.69 -22.90
N LYS A 62 8.51 4.86 -22.97
CA LYS A 62 8.43 3.47 -23.48
C LYS A 62 7.49 2.64 -22.60
N THR A 63 7.75 2.59 -21.29
CA THR A 63 6.93 1.80 -20.36
C THR A 63 5.48 2.26 -20.34
N LEU A 64 5.22 3.57 -20.37
CA LEU A 64 3.86 4.13 -20.47
C LEU A 64 3.16 3.72 -21.77
N GLY A 65 3.86 3.74 -22.90
CA GLY A 65 3.33 3.31 -24.19
C GLY A 65 3.02 1.82 -24.26
N GLU A 66 3.92 0.98 -23.71
CA GLU A 66 3.74 -0.48 -23.63
C GLU A 66 2.60 -0.83 -22.65
N LEU A 67 2.51 -0.16 -21.49
CA LEU A 67 1.43 -0.35 -20.54
C LEU A 67 0.06 0.03 -21.16
N ALA A 68 0.01 1.15 -21.88
CA ALA A 68 -1.19 1.54 -22.61
C ALA A 68 -1.64 0.51 -23.64
N ALA A 69 -0.70 -0.18 -24.30
CA ALA A 69 -0.99 -1.23 -25.25
C ALA A 69 -1.56 -2.51 -24.63
N THR A 70 -1.37 -2.74 -23.33
CA THR A 70 -1.99 -3.87 -22.63
C THR A 70 -3.49 -3.65 -22.30
N LEU A 71 -3.98 -2.42 -22.36
CA LEU A 71 -5.35 -2.04 -21.96
C LEU A 71 -6.30 -2.07 -23.16
N SER A 72 -6.82 -3.26 -23.48
CA SER A 72 -7.81 -3.42 -24.54
C SER A 72 -9.19 -2.88 -24.09
N GLY A 73 -9.90 -2.18 -24.98
CA GLY A 73 -11.23 -1.64 -24.68
C GLY A 73 -11.26 -0.43 -23.74
N GLN A 74 -10.11 0.11 -23.33
CA GLN A 74 -9.98 1.29 -22.48
C GLN A 74 -9.29 2.44 -23.22
N ALA A 75 -9.90 2.94 -24.27
CA ALA A 75 -9.29 3.90 -25.21
C ALA A 75 -8.88 5.23 -24.54
N LYS A 76 -9.73 5.79 -23.68
CA LYS A 76 -9.46 7.05 -22.95
C LYS A 76 -8.29 6.87 -21.98
N THR A 77 -8.29 5.78 -21.22
CA THR A 77 -7.21 5.43 -20.28
C THR A 77 -5.88 5.17 -21.00
N ALA A 78 -5.90 4.45 -22.12
CA ALA A 78 -4.69 4.22 -22.92
C ALA A 78 -4.14 5.52 -23.52
N ALA A 79 -5.00 6.42 -24.00
CA ALA A 79 -4.61 7.74 -24.48
C ALA A 79 -4.00 8.60 -23.35
N TYR A 80 -4.60 8.56 -22.16
CA TYR A 80 -4.08 9.26 -20.98
C TYR A 80 -2.67 8.79 -20.62
N LEU A 81 -2.41 7.47 -20.56
CA LEU A 81 -1.08 6.92 -20.27
C LEU A 81 -0.03 7.39 -21.28
N LYS A 82 -0.36 7.37 -22.58
CA LYS A 82 0.54 7.87 -23.64
C LYS A 82 0.80 9.36 -23.55
N GLY A 83 -0.11 10.13 -22.97
CA GLY A 83 0.02 11.58 -22.76
C GLY A 83 0.76 11.96 -21.48
N LEU A 84 1.03 11.02 -20.58
CA LEU A 84 1.77 11.30 -19.35
C LEU A 84 3.22 11.67 -19.65
N SER A 85 3.73 12.67 -18.92
CA SER A 85 5.15 13.01 -18.97
C SER A 85 5.99 11.87 -18.38
N ALA A 86 7.01 11.44 -19.09
CA ALA A 86 7.97 10.45 -18.62
C ALA A 86 8.60 10.90 -17.29
N GLY A 87 8.83 9.95 -16.38
CA GLY A 87 9.39 10.22 -15.06
C GLY A 87 8.39 10.78 -14.03
N SER A 88 7.10 10.95 -14.41
CA SER A 88 6.08 11.36 -13.44
C SER A 88 5.83 10.27 -12.40
N GLN A 89 5.91 10.64 -11.11
CA GLN A 89 5.74 9.69 -10.01
C GLN A 89 4.31 9.14 -9.93
N SER A 90 4.20 7.83 -9.88
CA SER A 90 2.96 7.06 -9.76
C SER A 90 3.12 5.98 -8.71
N LEU A 91 2.03 5.48 -8.14
CA LEU A 91 2.05 4.34 -7.22
C LEU A 91 1.36 3.15 -7.89
N VAL A 92 2.05 2.02 -7.96
CA VAL A 92 1.47 0.75 -8.37
C VAL A 92 1.20 -0.11 -7.14
N LEU A 93 -0.05 -0.56 -7.00
CA LEU A 93 -0.49 -1.52 -5.99
C LEU A 93 -0.80 -2.84 -6.69
N VAL A 94 -0.37 -3.96 -6.13
CA VAL A 94 -0.69 -5.31 -6.61
C VAL A 94 -1.52 -6.02 -5.57
N LEU A 95 -2.66 -6.54 -6.00
CA LEU A 95 -3.64 -7.21 -5.17
C LEU A 95 -3.69 -8.69 -5.56
N LYS A 96 -3.84 -9.56 -4.57
CA LYS A 96 -3.83 -11.02 -4.72
C LYS A 96 -5.09 -11.64 -4.12
N GLY A 97 -5.62 -12.65 -4.78
CA GLY A 97 -6.71 -13.50 -4.31
C GLY A 97 -7.62 -13.98 -5.43
N GLU A 98 -8.70 -14.61 -5.07
CA GLU A 98 -9.68 -15.14 -6.00
C GLU A 98 -10.33 -14.02 -6.83
N ASP A 99 -10.41 -14.19 -8.15
CA ASP A 99 -11.00 -13.26 -9.11
C ASP A 99 -10.44 -11.82 -9.02
N ALA A 100 -9.15 -11.69 -8.68
CA ALA A 100 -8.54 -10.39 -8.43
C ALA A 100 -8.74 -9.38 -9.59
N ALA A 101 -8.61 -9.83 -10.85
CA ALA A 101 -8.78 -8.95 -12.00
C ALA A 101 -10.21 -8.43 -12.11
N ALA A 102 -11.22 -9.30 -11.96
CA ALA A 102 -12.62 -8.92 -12.05
C ALA A 102 -13.04 -7.99 -10.89
N LYS A 103 -12.64 -8.31 -9.65
CA LYS A 103 -12.93 -7.49 -8.45
C LYS A 103 -12.30 -6.11 -8.57
N VAL A 104 -11.02 -6.03 -8.94
CA VAL A 104 -10.32 -4.75 -9.10
C VAL A 104 -10.95 -3.93 -10.23
N SER A 105 -11.22 -4.53 -11.39
CA SER A 105 -11.86 -3.85 -12.52
C SER A 105 -13.22 -3.27 -12.14
N SER A 106 -14.06 -4.04 -11.44
CA SER A 106 -15.38 -3.59 -10.98
C SER A 106 -15.28 -2.41 -10.01
N ILE A 107 -14.33 -2.43 -9.07
CA ILE A 107 -14.16 -1.36 -8.09
C ILE A 107 -13.58 -0.09 -8.74
N VAL A 108 -12.64 -0.25 -9.68
CA VAL A 108 -12.01 0.87 -10.40
C VAL A 108 -13.01 1.54 -11.37
N GLY A 109 -13.80 0.75 -12.06
CA GLY A 109 -14.68 1.21 -13.13
C GLY A 109 -13.99 1.29 -14.49
N ASN A 110 -14.78 1.37 -15.55
CA ASN A 110 -14.31 1.52 -16.93
C ASN A 110 -14.15 2.98 -17.35
N ASP A 111 -13.75 3.24 -18.60
CA ASP A 111 -13.57 4.59 -19.15
C ASP A 111 -14.84 5.45 -19.14
N ASP A 112 -16.01 4.81 -19.12
CA ASP A 112 -17.33 5.46 -19.18
C ASP A 112 -18.01 5.53 -17.80
N SER A 113 -17.34 5.06 -16.72
CA SER A 113 -17.92 4.98 -15.37
C SER A 113 -17.87 6.30 -14.59
N MET A 114 -17.31 7.38 -15.16
CA MET A 114 -17.22 8.69 -14.50
C MET A 114 -18.56 9.45 -14.59
N ASN A 115 -19.60 8.88 -13.97
CA ASN A 115 -20.96 9.41 -14.00
C ASN A 115 -21.33 10.28 -12.78
N GLY A 116 -20.39 10.53 -11.88
CA GLY A 116 -20.56 11.39 -10.71
C GLY A 116 -21.34 10.77 -9.54
N ARG A 117 -21.66 9.47 -9.58
CA ARG A 117 -22.40 8.78 -8.50
C ARG A 117 -21.50 8.32 -7.34
N GLY A 118 -20.17 8.32 -7.51
CA GLY A 118 -19.21 7.90 -6.50
C GLY A 118 -19.19 6.39 -6.25
N GLU A 119 -19.70 5.60 -7.17
CA GLU A 119 -19.78 4.14 -7.06
C GLU A 119 -18.43 3.47 -7.29
N THR A 120 -17.64 4.00 -8.21
CA THR A 120 -16.32 3.48 -8.55
C THR A 120 -15.19 4.39 -8.06
N LEU A 121 -13.94 3.92 -8.13
CA LEU A 121 -12.79 4.76 -7.81
C LEU A 121 -12.64 5.89 -8.82
N ARG A 122 -12.90 5.66 -10.10
CA ARG A 122 -12.88 6.71 -11.13
C ARG A 122 -13.94 7.77 -10.89
N ASP A 123 -15.16 7.38 -10.53
CA ASP A 123 -16.23 8.33 -10.16
C ASP A 123 -15.82 9.26 -9.01
N THR A 124 -15.04 8.73 -8.05
CA THR A 124 -14.70 9.47 -6.83
C THR A 124 -13.41 10.26 -6.98
N PHE A 125 -12.39 9.66 -7.62
CA PHE A 125 -11.03 10.18 -7.64
C PHE A 125 -10.56 10.62 -9.02
N GLY A 126 -11.34 10.40 -10.07
CA GLY A 126 -11.09 10.91 -11.41
C GLY A 126 -11.69 12.31 -11.61
N ASP A 127 -11.23 12.98 -12.63
CA ASP A 127 -11.75 14.27 -13.08
C ASP A 127 -12.08 14.18 -14.59
N LEU A 128 -13.34 14.48 -14.94
CA LEU A 128 -13.82 14.54 -16.34
C LEU A 128 -14.42 15.91 -16.59
N VAL A 129 -13.96 16.57 -17.63
CA VAL A 129 -14.56 17.81 -18.12
C VAL A 129 -14.98 17.63 -19.57
N GLU A 130 -16.26 17.85 -19.83
CA GLU A 130 -16.84 17.87 -21.18
C GLU A 130 -17.21 19.30 -21.56
N SER A 131 -16.92 19.71 -22.80
CA SER A 131 -17.27 21.02 -23.30
C SER A 131 -18.66 20.98 -23.96
N ALA A 132 -19.60 21.72 -23.38
CA ALA A 132 -20.92 21.92 -24.02
C ALA A 132 -20.81 22.67 -25.35
N GLU A 133 -19.84 23.60 -25.48
CA GLU A 133 -19.60 24.37 -26.71
C GLU A 133 -19.05 23.47 -27.83
N GLU A 134 -18.37 22.37 -27.49
CA GLU A 134 -17.85 21.38 -28.44
C GLU A 134 -18.79 20.15 -28.57
N GLY A 135 -20.06 20.29 -28.26
CA GLY A 135 -21.06 19.23 -28.45
C GLY A 135 -20.88 18.03 -27.51
N GLY A 136 -20.38 18.25 -26.28
CA GLY A 136 -20.14 17.21 -25.29
C GLY A 136 -18.80 16.49 -25.44
N LYS A 137 -17.87 17.05 -26.23
CA LYS A 137 -16.53 16.47 -26.38
C LYS A 137 -15.73 16.54 -25.06
N THR A 138 -15.09 15.45 -24.68
CA THR A 138 -14.19 15.40 -23.54
C THR A 138 -12.97 16.29 -23.80
N VAL A 139 -12.80 17.35 -23.02
CA VAL A 139 -11.66 18.28 -23.09
C VAL A 139 -10.61 18.00 -22.03
N TYR A 140 -10.96 17.30 -20.96
CA TYR A 140 -10.04 16.87 -19.93
C TYR A 140 -10.48 15.53 -19.34
N PHE A 141 -9.53 14.61 -19.21
CA PHE A 141 -9.75 13.30 -18.61
C PHE A 141 -8.55 12.94 -17.74
N GLU A 142 -8.80 12.80 -16.44
CA GLU A 142 -7.87 12.30 -15.44
C GLU A 142 -8.54 11.14 -14.70
N PRO A 143 -8.14 9.88 -14.97
CA PRO A 143 -8.85 8.72 -14.40
C PRO A 143 -8.65 8.53 -12.90
N GLY A 144 -7.65 9.19 -12.29
CA GLY A 144 -7.23 8.99 -10.90
C GLY A 144 -6.57 7.64 -10.66
N VAL A 145 -7.14 6.58 -11.24
CA VAL A 145 -6.66 5.21 -11.15
C VAL A 145 -6.82 4.48 -12.49
N ILE A 146 -5.89 3.56 -12.75
CA ILE A 146 -5.89 2.70 -13.93
C ILE A 146 -5.76 1.25 -13.47
N ALA A 147 -6.58 0.35 -14.03
CA ALA A 147 -6.51 -1.07 -13.77
C ALA A 147 -6.82 -1.88 -15.02
N PRO A 148 -6.31 -3.12 -15.13
CA PRO A 148 -6.67 -4.03 -16.20
C PRO A 148 -8.13 -4.45 -16.09
N ALA A 149 -8.77 -4.69 -17.24
CA ALA A 149 -10.15 -5.17 -17.31
C ALA A 149 -10.27 -6.71 -17.23
N SER A 150 -9.16 -7.43 -17.42
CA SER A 150 -9.12 -8.90 -17.46
C SER A 150 -7.84 -9.47 -16.84
N ALA A 151 -7.86 -10.75 -16.52
CA ALA A 151 -6.67 -11.47 -16.03
C ALA A 151 -5.52 -11.48 -17.05
N ALA A 152 -5.82 -11.52 -18.34
CA ALA A 152 -4.83 -11.46 -19.40
C ALA A 152 -4.12 -10.08 -19.44
N GLU A 153 -4.89 -8.99 -19.36
CA GLU A 153 -4.34 -7.64 -19.26
C GLU A 153 -3.54 -7.46 -17.98
N ALA A 154 -4.03 -7.99 -16.85
CA ALA A 154 -3.33 -7.96 -15.57
C ALA A 154 -1.95 -8.64 -15.66
N ALA A 155 -1.90 -9.85 -16.21
CA ALA A 155 -0.65 -10.58 -16.38
C ALA A 155 0.33 -9.87 -17.33
N ALA A 156 -0.16 -9.30 -18.43
CA ALA A 156 0.68 -8.55 -19.38
C ALA A 156 1.25 -7.28 -18.73
N GLY A 157 0.42 -6.47 -18.07
CA GLY A 157 0.84 -5.26 -17.40
C GLY A 157 1.80 -5.54 -16.23
N LEU A 158 1.54 -6.59 -15.43
CA LEU A 158 2.41 -6.97 -14.31
C LEU A 158 3.79 -7.45 -14.77
N LYS A 159 3.89 -8.21 -15.87
CA LYS A 159 5.18 -8.60 -16.46
C LYS A 159 6.00 -7.39 -16.88
N LEU A 160 5.35 -6.41 -17.51
CA LEU A 160 5.98 -5.16 -17.93
C LEU A 160 6.47 -4.36 -16.72
N LEU A 161 5.60 -4.12 -15.73
CA LEU A 161 5.93 -3.38 -14.52
C LEU A 161 7.03 -4.08 -13.71
N ALA A 162 7.00 -5.40 -13.59
CA ALA A 162 8.06 -6.18 -12.95
C ALA A 162 9.40 -6.01 -13.66
N SER A 163 9.41 -6.01 -14.99
CA SER A 163 10.64 -5.78 -15.79
C SER A 163 11.19 -4.37 -15.63
N ALA A 164 10.32 -3.36 -15.52
CA ALA A 164 10.72 -1.96 -15.35
C ALA A 164 11.08 -1.58 -13.91
N SER A 165 10.72 -2.43 -12.93
CA SER A 165 10.77 -2.08 -11.51
C SER A 165 12.17 -1.82 -10.94
N ASP A 166 13.23 -2.37 -11.55
CA ASP A 166 14.62 -2.15 -11.13
C ASP A 166 15.13 -0.76 -11.52
N SER A 167 14.72 -0.26 -12.70
CA SER A 167 15.21 1.00 -13.27
C SER A 167 14.27 2.19 -13.11
N GLU A 168 12.97 1.92 -12.98
CA GLU A 168 11.93 2.96 -12.99
C GLU A 168 11.11 2.98 -11.69
N GLY A 169 11.42 2.12 -10.71
CA GLY A 169 10.71 2.03 -9.44
C GLY A 169 11.62 2.09 -8.22
N GLY A 170 11.05 2.42 -7.05
CA GLY A 170 11.81 2.42 -5.79
C GLY A 170 11.46 3.54 -4.85
N ILE A 171 12.45 3.98 -4.09
CA ILE A 171 12.39 5.22 -3.31
C ILE A 171 12.86 6.34 -4.23
N LEU A 172 11.92 7.11 -4.73
CA LEU A 172 12.20 8.19 -5.66
C LEU A 172 12.62 9.48 -4.93
N ASP A 173 13.07 10.47 -5.69
CA ASP A 173 13.41 11.79 -5.17
C ASP A 173 12.38 12.83 -5.66
N ALA A 174 11.78 13.53 -4.71
CA ALA A 174 10.84 14.63 -4.97
C ALA A 174 11.39 15.98 -4.48
N ALA A 175 12.68 16.08 -4.16
CA ALA A 175 13.27 17.32 -3.62
C ALA A 175 13.01 18.55 -4.51
N SER A 176 13.03 18.38 -5.83
CA SER A 176 12.77 19.45 -6.79
C SER A 176 11.35 20.03 -6.74
N THR A 177 10.40 19.35 -6.07
CA THR A 177 9.02 19.86 -5.89
C THR A 177 8.89 20.84 -4.72
N PHE A 178 9.93 21.00 -3.93
CA PHE A 178 9.95 21.86 -2.74
C PHE A 178 10.94 23.00 -2.89
N SER A 179 10.66 24.13 -2.24
CA SER A 179 11.64 25.18 -2.05
C SER A 179 12.46 24.92 -0.78
N GLY A 180 13.79 24.92 -0.90
CA GLY A 180 14.71 24.71 0.21
C GLY A 180 15.11 23.25 0.46
N SER A 181 15.76 22.99 1.60
CA SER A 181 16.24 21.66 1.97
C SER A 181 15.08 20.72 2.30
N THR A 182 15.24 19.46 1.91
CA THR A 182 14.30 18.38 2.22
C THR A 182 14.99 17.25 2.95
N GLU A 183 14.22 16.50 3.72
CA GLU A 183 14.63 15.26 4.35
C GLU A 183 13.61 14.16 4.05
N LYS A 184 14.01 12.90 4.21
CA LYS A 184 13.11 11.74 4.11
C LYS A 184 12.81 11.22 5.51
N THR A 185 11.64 10.62 5.69
CA THR A 185 11.26 9.93 6.93
C THR A 185 10.50 8.65 6.62
N LEU A 186 10.69 7.63 7.49
CA LEU A 186 10.00 6.35 7.40
C LEU A 186 8.73 6.37 8.24
N VAL A 187 7.68 5.76 7.70
CA VAL A 187 6.46 5.38 8.41
C VAL A 187 6.21 3.89 8.20
N LEU A 188 5.81 3.16 9.26
CA LEU A 188 5.27 1.82 9.15
C LEU A 188 3.80 1.82 9.55
N ILE A 189 2.91 1.43 8.62
CA ILE A 189 1.53 1.07 8.95
C ILE A 189 1.58 -0.31 9.60
N LYS A 190 1.09 -0.40 10.83
CA LYS A 190 1.23 -1.58 11.70
C LYS A 190 0.14 -2.63 11.42
N PRO A 191 0.36 -3.90 11.82
CA PRO A 191 -0.54 -5.03 11.55
C PRO A 191 -1.99 -4.83 12.00
N ASP A 192 -2.24 -4.07 13.06
CA ASP A 192 -3.59 -3.80 13.58
C ASP A 192 -4.53 -3.13 12.55
N ASN A 193 -3.96 -2.49 11.52
CA ASN A 193 -4.75 -1.90 10.44
C ASN A 193 -5.21 -2.93 9.40
N PHE A 194 -4.64 -4.14 9.39
CA PHE A 194 -4.90 -5.19 8.41
C PHE A 194 -5.62 -6.42 9.01
N ALA A 195 -6.08 -6.36 10.26
CA ALA A 195 -6.72 -7.49 10.95
C ALA A 195 -7.96 -8.04 10.22
N PHE A 196 -8.61 -7.22 9.41
CA PHE A 196 -9.71 -7.58 8.50
C PHE A 196 -9.79 -6.55 7.36
N PRO A 197 -10.45 -6.87 6.23
CA PRO A 197 -10.62 -5.90 5.14
C PRO A 197 -11.38 -4.64 5.61
N ASN A 198 -10.70 -3.50 5.59
CA ASN A 198 -11.24 -2.23 6.08
C ASN A 198 -10.50 -1.02 5.46
N THR A 199 -10.93 0.20 5.79
CA THR A 199 -10.35 1.43 5.24
C THR A 199 -9.19 2.00 6.04
N ARG A 200 -8.83 1.43 7.20
CA ARG A 200 -7.82 2.01 8.13
C ARG A 200 -6.45 2.24 7.49
N PRO A 201 -5.86 1.29 6.71
CA PRO A 201 -4.56 1.54 6.08
C PRO A 201 -4.57 2.78 5.19
N GLY A 202 -5.67 2.96 4.44
CA GLY A 202 -5.89 4.15 3.62
C GLY A 202 -6.08 5.42 4.45
N GLY A 203 -6.84 5.36 5.54
CA GLY A 203 -7.06 6.50 6.44
C GLY A 203 -5.75 7.01 7.06
N VAL A 204 -4.82 6.11 7.40
CA VAL A 204 -3.48 6.46 7.89
C VAL A 204 -2.71 7.25 6.82
N ILE A 205 -2.74 6.80 5.55
CA ILE A 205 -2.09 7.49 4.43
C ILE A 205 -2.73 8.86 4.18
N ASP A 206 -4.07 8.97 4.24
CA ASP A 206 -4.79 10.22 4.04
C ASP A 206 -4.44 11.28 5.11
N LEU A 207 -4.27 10.86 6.37
CA LEU A 207 -3.82 11.77 7.42
C LEU A 207 -2.40 12.28 7.18
N PHE A 208 -1.47 11.41 6.77
CA PHE A 208 -0.12 11.84 6.42
C PHE A 208 -0.08 12.72 5.17
N ALA A 209 -0.96 12.51 4.19
CA ALA A 209 -1.04 13.35 3.00
C ALA A 209 -1.34 14.83 3.34
N ARG A 210 -2.03 15.10 4.45
CA ARG A 210 -2.32 16.47 4.94
C ARG A 210 -1.07 17.25 5.37
N THR A 211 0.06 16.58 5.59
CA THR A 211 1.33 17.24 5.94
C THR A 211 1.96 18.01 4.78
N GLY A 212 1.47 17.78 3.54
CA GLY A 212 2.02 18.37 2.32
C GLY A 212 3.35 17.73 1.89
N LEU A 213 3.78 16.64 2.51
CA LEU A 213 4.96 15.88 2.12
C LEU A 213 4.66 14.98 0.91
N ALA A 214 5.67 14.72 0.09
CA ALA A 214 5.56 13.80 -1.03
C ALA A 214 5.74 12.34 -0.56
N LEU A 215 4.84 11.44 -0.95
CA LEU A 215 5.01 9.99 -0.79
C LEU A 215 5.96 9.49 -1.88
N VAL A 216 7.19 9.12 -1.52
CA VAL A 216 8.27 8.76 -2.46
C VAL A 216 8.71 7.30 -2.37
N GLY A 217 8.22 6.54 -1.39
CA GLY A 217 8.46 5.11 -1.23
C GLY A 217 7.22 4.39 -0.68
N PHE A 218 6.98 3.17 -1.16
CA PHE A 218 5.86 2.32 -0.74
C PHE A 218 6.25 0.84 -0.87
N LYS A 219 6.20 0.08 0.22
CA LYS A 219 6.53 -1.34 0.24
C LYS A 219 5.69 -2.11 1.27
N PRO A 220 4.75 -2.99 0.84
CA PRO A 220 4.16 -3.99 1.71
C PRO A 220 5.17 -5.10 2.03
N PHE A 221 5.29 -5.47 3.30
CA PHE A 221 6.25 -6.48 3.74
C PHE A 221 5.80 -7.18 5.02
N HIS A 222 6.48 -8.27 5.37
CA HIS A 222 6.30 -9.00 6.62
C HIS A 222 7.62 -8.97 7.38
N LEU A 223 7.62 -8.35 8.55
CA LEU A 223 8.81 -8.21 9.39
C LEU A 223 9.21 -9.58 9.94
N SER A 224 10.45 -10.02 9.73
CA SER A 224 10.97 -11.22 10.39
C SER A 224 11.19 -10.96 11.89
N VAL A 225 11.29 -12.03 12.70
CA VAL A 225 11.58 -11.90 14.13
C VAL A 225 12.95 -11.25 14.32
N ALA A 226 13.98 -11.65 13.55
CA ALA A 226 15.32 -11.07 13.63
C ALA A 226 15.34 -9.56 13.30
N GLN A 227 14.62 -9.16 12.23
CA GLN A 227 14.42 -7.74 11.94
C GLN A 227 13.70 -7.01 13.07
N GLY A 228 12.70 -7.65 13.69
CA GLY A 228 12.00 -7.09 14.85
C GLY A 228 12.90 -6.89 16.06
N GLU A 229 13.77 -7.86 16.36
CA GLU A 229 14.76 -7.76 17.44
C GLU A 229 15.72 -6.58 17.20
N GLU A 230 16.20 -6.40 15.98
CA GLU A 230 17.10 -5.31 15.62
C GLU A 230 16.38 -3.95 15.59
N PHE A 231 15.18 -3.89 15.03
CA PHE A 231 14.38 -2.67 14.90
C PHE A 231 14.01 -2.08 16.26
N TYR A 232 13.51 -2.94 17.17
CA TYR A 232 13.10 -2.57 18.52
C TYR A 232 14.19 -2.77 19.57
N GLY A 233 15.43 -3.12 19.18
CA GLY A 233 16.57 -3.27 20.08
C GLY A 233 16.80 -2.06 20.99
N PRO A 234 16.81 -0.81 20.47
CA PRO A 234 17.01 0.39 21.29
C PRO A 234 15.97 0.60 22.41
N VAL A 235 14.78 -0.02 22.30
CA VAL A 235 13.72 0.08 23.30
C VAL A 235 13.87 -0.94 24.43
N LEU A 236 14.62 -2.02 24.22
CA LEU A 236 14.77 -3.11 25.17
C LEU A 236 15.32 -2.65 26.53
N ASP A 237 16.44 -1.93 26.52
CA ASP A 237 17.11 -1.48 27.77
C ASP A 237 16.20 -0.56 28.57
N PHE A 238 15.50 0.36 27.90
CA PHE A 238 14.51 1.23 28.53
C PHE A 238 13.38 0.42 29.17
N LEU A 239 12.83 -0.57 28.49
CA LEU A 239 11.73 -1.38 29.03
C LEU A 239 12.20 -2.22 30.22
N VAL A 240 13.38 -2.84 30.14
CA VAL A 240 13.94 -3.66 31.23
C VAL A 240 14.26 -2.81 32.46
N GLU A 241 14.73 -1.57 32.26
CA GLU A 241 14.99 -0.65 33.38
C GLU A 241 13.69 -0.19 34.09
N LYS A 242 12.66 0.11 33.31
CA LYS A 242 11.42 0.75 33.82
C LYS A 242 10.34 -0.23 34.25
N LEU A 243 10.36 -1.46 33.78
CA LEU A 243 9.26 -2.40 33.98
C LEU A 243 9.79 -3.77 34.46
N PRO A 244 9.18 -4.38 35.49
CA PRO A 244 9.59 -5.70 35.99
C PRO A 244 9.51 -6.80 34.91
N ASP A 245 8.57 -6.68 33.96
CA ASP A 245 8.34 -7.58 32.84
C ASP A 245 8.80 -6.99 31.49
N GLY A 246 9.71 -6.01 31.49
CA GLY A 246 10.13 -5.23 30.34
C GLY A 246 10.59 -6.09 29.16
N ARG A 247 11.32 -7.19 29.42
CA ARG A 247 11.71 -8.13 28.34
C ARG A 247 10.51 -8.83 27.71
N ALA A 248 9.55 -9.28 28.52
CA ALA A 248 8.34 -9.93 28.00
C ALA A 248 7.48 -8.94 27.19
N GLN A 249 7.45 -7.67 27.58
CA GLN A 249 6.78 -6.62 26.80
C GLN A 249 7.50 -6.34 25.48
N TRP A 250 8.83 -6.29 25.48
CA TRP A 250 9.61 -6.16 24.26
C TRP A 250 9.37 -7.32 23.29
N GLU A 251 9.40 -8.57 23.78
CA GLU A 251 9.04 -9.74 22.96
C GLU A 251 7.59 -9.69 22.44
N SER A 252 6.67 -9.11 23.21
CA SER A 252 5.29 -8.92 22.75
C SER A 252 5.17 -7.89 21.62
N ILE A 253 6.00 -6.84 21.62
CA ILE A 253 6.07 -5.88 20.51
C ILE A 253 6.54 -6.59 19.24
N ILE A 254 7.58 -7.42 19.33
CA ILE A 254 8.10 -8.17 18.18
C ILE A 254 7.04 -9.17 17.69
N ALA A 255 6.41 -9.92 18.58
CA ALA A 255 5.35 -10.87 18.23
C ALA A 255 4.15 -10.17 17.55
N PHE A 256 3.78 -8.98 17.99
CA PHE A 256 2.74 -8.17 17.36
C PHE A 256 3.12 -7.76 15.93
N MET A 257 4.40 -7.44 15.68
CA MET A 257 4.88 -6.97 14.38
C MET A 257 5.24 -8.11 13.40
N SER A 258 5.69 -9.27 13.92
CA SER A 258 6.19 -10.39 13.11
C SER A 258 5.32 -11.64 13.15
N GLY A 259 4.53 -11.82 14.21
CA GLY A 259 3.67 -12.98 14.42
C GLY A 259 4.20 -14.03 15.38
N LYS A 260 5.48 -13.94 15.81
CA LYS A 260 6.08 -14.88 16.78
C LYS A 260 6.96 -14.15 17.79
N ARG A 261 7.05 -14.71 19.01
CA ARG A 261 7.99 -14.21 20.02
C ARG A 261 9.42 -14.67 19.72
N PRO A 262 10.45 -13.86 19.97
CA PRO A 262 11.85 -14.26 19.85
C PRO A 262 12.20 -15.54 20.61
N SER A 263 11.66 -15.71 21.82
CA SER A 263 11.89 -16.89 22.67
C SER A 263 11.23 -18.18 22.15
N GLU A 264 10.31 -18.08 21.20
CA GLU A 264 9.59 -19.20 20.58
C GLU A 264 10.19 -19.68 19.26
N CYS A 265 11.30 -19.04 18.80
CA CYS A 265 11.89 -19.28 17.48
C CYS A 265 13.31 -19.84 17.57
N THR A 266 13.64 -20.79 16.68
CA THR A 266 15.04 -21.15 16.42
C THR A 266 15.74 -20.00 15.68
N PRO A 267 17.10 -19.97 15.65
CA PRO A 267 17.83 -18.96 14.88
C PRO A 267 17.43 -18.88 13.41
N GLU A 268 17.16 -20.04 12.78
CA GLU A 268 16.74 -20.13 11.38
C GLU A 268 15.32 -19.58 11.19
N GLU A 269 14.39 -19.93 12.10
CA GLU A 269 13.02 -19.43 12.04
C GLU A 269 12.93 -17.90 12.20
N LYS A 270 13.83 -17.30 12.98
CA LYS A 270 13.88 -15.85 13.17
C LYS A 270 14.14 -15.08 11.88
N THR A 271 14.83 -15.69 10.90
CA THR A 271 15.18 -15.05 9.64
C THR A 271 14.09 -15.15 8.57
N LEU A 272 13.12 -16.05 8.77
CA LEU A 272 12.00 -16.21 7.85
C LEU A 272 11.06 -14.99 7.89
N PRO A 273 10.40 -14.63 6.79
CA PRO A 273 9.37 -13.61 6.79
C PRO A 273 8.30 -13.91 7.84
N GLY A 274 7.90 -12.89 8.58
CA GLY A 274 6.82 -13.01 9.55
C GLY A 274 5.45 -13.21 8.89
N THR A 275 4.42 -13.35 9.72
CA THR A 275 3.04 -13.57 9.26
C THR A 275 2.18 -12.31 9.33
N GLN A 276 2.67 -11.24 9.97
CA GLN A 276 1.90 -10.02 10.18
C GLN A 276 2.20 -9.01 9.06
N PRO A 277 1.16 -8.52 8.35
CA PRO A 277 1.35 -7.55 7.26
C PRO A 277 1.71 -6.17 7.79
N CYS A 278 2.67 -5.54 7.15
CA CYS A 278 3.06 -4.15 7.36
C CYS A 278 3.19 -3.43 6.03
N VAL A 279 3.05 -2.10 6.04
CA VAL A 279 3.39 -1.26 4.89
C VAL A 279 4.39 -0.19 5.30
N ALA A 280 5.54 -0.17 4.65
CA ALA A 280 6.51 0.90 4.78
C ALA A 280 6.25 2.00 3.76
N LEU A 281 6.27 3.25 4.23
CA LEU A 281 6.10 4.46 3.44
C LEU A 281 7.30 5.36 3.67
N ILE A 282 7.81 5.98 2.61
CA ILE A 282 8.78 7.07 2.72
C ILE A 282 8.11 8.36 2.27
N TYR A 283 8.13 9.33 3.17
CA TYR A 283 7.73 10.70 2.88
C TYR A 283 8.95 11.61 2.77
N GLN A 284 8.89 12.56 1.84
CA GLN A 284 9.97 13.54 1.61
C GLN A 284 9.42 14.96 1.57
N GLY A 285 10.16 15.89 2.15
CA GLY A 285 9.90 17.32 2.10
C GLY A 285 10.57 18.08 3.25
N PRO A 286 10.29 19.39 3.39
CA PRO A 286 10.85 20.19 4.48
C PRO A 286 10.34 19.74 5.84
N ASN A 287 11.27 19.51 6.80
CA ASN A 287 10.98 19.07 8.17
C ASN A 287 10.10 17.79 8.21
N ALA A 288 10.40 16.81 7.36
CA ALA A 288 9.55 15.63 7.19
C ALA A 288 9.41 14.81 8.48
N VAL A 289 10.51 14.60 9.22
CA VAL A 289 10.50 13.87 10.50
C VAL A 289 9.53 14.56 11.48
N ALA A 290 9.69 15.87 11.69
CA ALA A 290 8.87 16.61 12.65
C ALA A 290 7.38 16.59 12.26
N LYS A 291 7.04 16.86 11.00
CA LYS A 291 5.67 16.87 10.50
C LYS A 291 4.98 15.52 10.61
N ILE A 292 5.68 14.44 10.26
CA ILE A 292 5.14 13.08 10.36
C ILE A 292 4.91 12.70 11.83
N ARG A 293 5.83 13.03 12.72
CA ARG A 293 5.66 12.77 14.16
C ARG A 293 4.52 13.58 14.78
N GLU A 294 4.32 14.83 14.35
CA GLU A 294 3.18 15.64 14.76
C GLU A 294 1.85 15.01 14.30
N ALA A 295 1.74 14.62 13.02
CA ALA A 295 0.57 13.94 12.48
C ALA A 295 0.32 12.56 13.13
N LEU A 296 1.40 11.86 13.53
CA LEU A 296 1.32 10.57 14.21
C LEU A 296 0.72 10.70 15.63
N GLY A 297 1.14 11.70 16.40
CA GLY A 297 0.72 11.95 17.78
C GLY A 297 1.49 11.13 18.83
N SER A 298 1.12 11.35 20.12
CA SER A 298 1.73 10.68 21.28
C SER A 298 1.66 9.15 21.18
N THR A 299 2.70 8.44 21.67
CA THR A 299 2.78 6.98 21.65
C THR A 299 1.60 6.30 22.34
N ASN A 300 1.12 6.89 23.44
CA ASN A 300 -0.12 6.47 24.08
C ASN A 300 -1.32 7.15 23.42
N PRO A 301 -2.24 6.44 22.78
CA PRO A 301 -3.43 7.00 22.16
C PRO A 301 -4.33 7.82 23.11
N ALA A 302 -4.33 7.49 24.41
CA ALA A 302 -5.07 8.23 25.41
C ALA A 302 -4.57 9.68 25.54
N ASN A 303 -3.26 9.91 25.34
CA ASN A 303 -2.59 11.19 25.43
C ASN A 303 -2.39 11.88 24.08
N ALA A 304 -2.81 11.22 22.99
CA ALA A 304 -2.64 11.77 21.64
C ALA A 304 -3.69 12.85 21.36
N ALA A 305 -3.27 13.92 20.69
CA ALA A 305 -4.14 15.00 20.28
C ALA A 305 -5.19 14.55 19.26
N HIS A 306 -6.36 15.15 19.27
CA HIS A 306 -7.41 14.90 18.28
C HIS A 306 -6.91 15.20 16.87
N GLY A 307 -7.31 14.39 15.89
CA GLY A 307 -6.89 14.50 14.50
C GLY A 307 -5.52 13.89 14.21
N THR A 308 -4.86 13.25 15.21
CA THR A 308 -3.64 12.47 14.98
C THR A 308 -3.96 11.00 14.74
N ILE A 309 -3.07 10.31 14.05
CA ILE A 309 -3.24 8.89 13.68
C ILE A 309 -3.44 8.02 14.91
N ARG A 310 -2.63 8.20 15.94
CA ARG A 310 -2.74 7.40 17.16
C ARG A 310 -4.01 7.67 17.94
N LYS A 311 -4.56 8.88 17.86
CA LYS A 311 -5.87 9.19 18.45
C LYS A 311 -7.02 8.56 17.70
N GLU A 312 -6.95 8.53 16.36
CA GLU A 312 -8.03 8.01 15.52
C GLU A 312 -8.04 6.49 15.42
N PHE A 313 -6.86 5.87 15.30
CA PHE A 313 -6.72 4.45 15.00
C PHE A 313 -6.14 3.60 16.14
N GLY A 314 -5.52 4.23 17.14
CA GLY A 314 -4.89 3.52 18.24
C GLY A 314 -5.87 3.17 19.36
N SER A 315 -5.61 2.06 20.05
CA SER A 315 -6.35 1.61 21.24
C SER A 315 -5.45 1.45 22.47
N THR A 316 -4.21 1.05 22.28
CA THR A 316 -3.20 0.87 23.34
C THR A 316 -1.84 1.41 22.90
N ILE A 317 -0.86 1.45 23.81
CA ILE A 317 0.53 1.85 23.48
C ILE A 317 1.14 0.94 22.40
N MET A 318 0.78 -0.34 22.36
CA MET A 318 1.24 -1.30 21.36
C MET A 318 0.41 -1.24 20.07
N ILE A 319 -0.92 -1.24 20.19
CA ILE A 319 -1.87 -1.17 19.09
C ILE A 319 -2.20 0.30 18.85
N ASN A 320 -1.35 1.00 18.11
CA ASN A 320 -1.43 2.45 17.93
C ASN A 320 -1.29 2.93 16.47
N GLY A 321 -1.64 2.06 15.53
CA GLY A 321 -1.83 2.37 14.11
C GLY A 321 -0.56 2.46 13.30
N ALA A 322 0.40 3.29 13.71
CA ALA A 322 1.62 3.49 12.94
C ALA A 322 2.86 3.74 13.82
N HIS A 323 4.03 3.44 13.25
CA HIS A 323 5.34 3.88 13.71
C HIS A 323 5.88 4.95 12.75
N ALA A 324 6.70 5.87 13.25
CA ALA A 324 7.51 6.76 12.43
C ALA A 324 8.87 6.98 13.10
N SER A 325 9.92 7.04 12.29
CA SER A 325 11.28 7.37 12.75
C SER A 325 11.29 8.70 13.49
N ASP A 326 12.10 8.82 14.51
CA ASP A 326 12.18 9.99 15.37
C ASP A 326 13.36 10.93 15.03
N SER A 327 14.29 10.47 14.19
CA SER A 327 15.38 11.27 13.65
C SER A 327 15.80 10.80 12.26
N VAL A 328 16.59 11.60 11.55
CA VAL A 328 17.13 11.25 10.22
C VAL A 328 18.06 10.05 10.31
N GLU A 329 18.85 9.94 11.39
CA GLU A 329 19.76 8.81 11.65
C GLU A 329 18.97 7.51 11.82
N ASN A 330 17.84 7.56 12.56
CA ASN A 330 16.97 6.41 12.72
C ASN A 330 16.23 6.04 11.43
N VAL A 331 15.95 7.00 10.54
CA VAL A 331 15.43 6.66 9.20
C VAL A 331 16.40 5.73 8.46
N ALA A 332 17.70 6.09 8.41
CA ALA A 332 18.70 5.28 7.72
C ALA A 332 18.84 3.88 8.34
N ARG A 333 18.89 3.79 9.68
CA ARG A 333 18.97 2.51 10.42
C ARG A 333 17.74 1.65 10.15
N GLU A 334 16.55 2.19 10.34
CA GLU A 334 15.27 1.46 10.25
C GLU A 334 14.97 0.99 8.83
N THR A 335 15.24 1.83 7.81
CA THR A 335 15.09 1.45 6.40
C THR A 335 16.07 0.35 5.98
N GLY A 336 17.30 0.37 6.51
CA GLY A 336 18.28 -0.71 6.31
C GLY A 336 17.81 -2.05 6.87
N ILE A 337 17.32 -2.06 8.12
CA ILE A 337 16.83 -3.28 8.79
C ILE A 337 15.70 -3.96 8.00
N ILE A 338 14.74 -3.18 7.49
CA ILE A 338 13.60 -3.74 6.73
C ILE A 338 13.91 -3.95 5.24
N CYS A 339 15.16 -3.76 4.83
CA CYS A 339 15.62 -3.92 3.44
C CYS A 339 14.71 -3.16 2.45
N LEU A 340 14.40 -1.89 2.78
CA LEU A 340 13.38 -1.12 2.06
C LEU A 340 13.75 -0.85 0.61
N GLU A 341 15.03 -0.69 0.31
CA GLU A 341 15.55 -0.44 -1.04
C GLU A 341 15.54 -1.69 -1.93
N GLU A 342 15.52 -2.88 -1.34
CA GLU A 342 15.49 -4.13 -2.10
C GLU A 342 14.20 -4.23 -2.92
N ASN A 343 14.37 -4.61 -4.19
CA ASN A 343 13.25 -4.79 -5.10
C ASN A 343 12.65 -6.21 -5.00
N ASP A 344 11.72 -6.42 -4.07
CA ASP A 344 10.94 -7.64 -3.97
C ASP A 344 9.67 -7.65 -4.85
N PHE A 345 9.33 -6.53 -5.50
CA PHE A 345 8.18 -6.38 -6.37
C PHE A 345 8.21 -7.39 -7.51
N LYS A 346 9.36 -7.50 -8.20
CA LYS A 346 9.56 -8.44 -9.31
C LYS A 346 9.46 -9.90 -8.88
N THR A 347 10.11 -10.27 -7.77
CA THR A 347 10.11 -11.64 -7.25
C THR A 347 8.75 -12.08 -6.77
N LYS A 348 8.00 -11.22 -6.07
CA LYS A 348 6.64 -11.49 -5.62
C LYS A 348 5.67 -11.70 -6.78
N ILE A 349 5.79 -10.90 -7.85
CA ILE A 349 4.97 -11.08 -9.06
C ILE A 349 5.32 -12.39 -9.76
N ALA A 350 6.62 -12.66 -9.95
CA ALA A 350 7.08 -13.88 -10.64
C ALA A 350 6.72 -15.18 -9.90
N ALA A 351 6.61 -15.14 -8.59
CA ALA A 351 6.22 -16.29 -7.77
C ALA A 351 4.73 -16.68 -7.92
N THR A 352 3.89 -15.81 -8.49
CA THR A 352 2.43 -16.03 -8.58
C THR A 352 1.94 -16.11 -10.04
N LEU A 353 2.61 -15.45 -11.02
CA LEU A 353 2.30 -15.53 -12.45
C LEU A 353 2.86 -16.79 -13.09
#